data_bcf1d7c611fdea832659f7e1741a1967
#
_entry.id   bcf1d7c611fdea832659f7e1741a1967
#
_cell.length_a   1.000
_cell.length_b   1.000
_cell.length_c   1.000
_cell.angle_alpha   90.00
_cell.angle_beta   90.00
_cell.angle_gamma   90.00
#
_symmetry.space_group_name_H-M   'P 1'
#
loop_
_entity.id
_entity.type
_entity.pdbx_description
1 polymer ?
#
loop_
_entity_poly.entity_id
_entity_poly.type
_entity_poly.pdbx_seq_one_letter_code
_entity_poly.pdbx_strand_id
1 'polypeptide(L)'
;KEINELQVNIDSYLLRCKSAIGEVESDERIAPIIEQLNTDLKEKIKELCERSEKEDNILLGLRNLKEQKMWLDRKESCQKQKERLELLDKRLEKLGESKNYVEEFIVERTNEYFNSDIINQIYNKIDPHPTMKHIKFITSKDKKGLKTHIYTYDDSEENMMSPVLYLSSAQVNILSLCIFLSKVLSEKNTTFNTIFMDDPIQHLDGINLLAFIDLLRTITTEMGRQIIISTHNEHFYELLKVKMDADYYPSKFIELGSAGVIK
;
A
#
# COMPACT_ATOMS: atom_id res chain seq x y z
N LYS A 1 -54.04 -29.30 -19.41
CA LYS A 1 -53.89 -30.26 -20.53
C LYS A 1 -54.89 -31.43 -20.34
N GLU A 2 -54.84 -32.11 -19.21
CA GLU A 2 -55.75 -33.24 -18.87
C GLU A 2 -57.25 -32.84 -18.90
N ILE A 3 -57.63 -31.65 -18.40
CA ILE A 3 -59.00 -31.15 -18.42
C ILE A 3 -59.52 -30.96 -19.83
N ASN A 4 -58.70 -30.42 -20.76
CA ASN A 4 -59.04 -30.24 -22.15
C ASN A 4 -59.20 -31.59 -22.88
N GLU A 5 -58.33 -32.59 -22.53
CA GLU A 5 -58.45 -33.94 -23.08
C GLU A 5 -59.70 -34.66 -22.58
N LEU A 6 -60.02 -34.45 -21.29
CA LEU A 6 -61.25 -34.98 -20.72
C LEU A 6 -62.48 -34.33 -21.37
N GLN A 7 -62.48 -33.01 -21.60
CA GLN A 7 -63.54 -32.30 -22.27
C GLN A 7 -63.76 -32.80 -23.71
N VAL A 8 -62.66 -32.98 -24.48
CA VAL A 8 -62.74 -33.56 -25.82
C VAL A 8 -63.24 -34.96 -25.83
N ASN A 9 -62.85 -35.79 -24.86
CA ASN A 9 -63.36 -37.17 -24.71
C ASN A 9 -64.85 -37.20 -24.35
N ILE A 10 -65.30 -36.33 -23.45
CA ILE A 10 -66.71 -36.20 -23.06
C ILE A 10 -67.54 -35.75 -24.29
N ASP A 11 -67.09 -34.72 -25.02
CA ASP A 11 -67.75 -34.23 -26.23
C ASP A 11 -67.87 -35.32 -27.32
N SER A 12 -66.80 -36.10 -27.52
CA SER A 12 -66.81 -37.26 -28.45
C SER A 12 -67.77 -38.36 -28.01
N TYR A 13 -67.84 -38.62 -26.68
CA TYR A 13 -68.74 -39.62 -26.11
C TYR A 13 -70.18 -39.15 -26.24
N LEU A 14 -70.49 -37.89 -25.97
CA LEU A 14 -71.79 -37.26 -26.16
C LEU A 14 -72.25 -37.29 -27.62
N LEU A 15 -71.32 -37.10 -28.57
CA LEU A 15 -71.59 -37.17 -30.02
C LEU A 15 -71.94 -38.62 -30.41
N ARG A 16 -71.20 -39.59 -29.90
CA ARG A 16 -71.50 -41.04 -30.11
C ARG A 16 -72.80 -41.45 -29.52
N CYS A 17 -73.12 -40.97 -28.30
CA CYS A 17 -74.42 -41.22 -27.70
C CYS A 17 -75.56 -40.60 -28.50
N LYS A 18 -75.40 -39.36 -28.99
CA LYS A 18 -76.37 -38.71 -29.85
C LYS A 18 -76.57 -39.41 -31.17
N SER A 19 -75.53 -39.98 -31.79
CA SER A 19 -75.67 -40.76 -33.01
C SER A 19 -76.36 -42.12 -32.77
N ALA A 20 -76.07 -42.75 -31.65
CA ALA A 20 -76.74 -44.00 -31.24
C ALA A 20 -78.22 -43.81 -30.88
N ILE A 21 -78.55 -42.65 -30.31
CA ILE A 21 -79.97 -42.31 -29.93
C ILE A 21 -80.75 -41.95 -31.19
N GLY A 22 -80.13 -41.36 -32.21
CA GLY A 22 -80.84 -41.10 -33.46
C GLY A 22 -81.28 -42.32 -34.22
N GLU A 23 -80.73 -43.49 -33.91
CA GLU A 23 -81.18 -44.80 -34.46
C GLU A 23 -82.30 -45.47 -33.62
N VAL A 24 -82.64 -44.93 -32.42
CA VAL A 24 -83.62 -45.48 -31.51
C VAL A 24 -84.73 -44.48 -31.18
N GLU A 25 -85.42 -44.00 -32.24
CA GLU A 25 -86.51 -42.97 -32.11
C GLU A 25 -87.83 -43.48 -31.52
N SER A 26 -87.91 -44.65 -30.85
CA SER A 26 -89.22 -45.21 -30.43
C SER A 26 -89.32 -45.63 -28.94
N ASP A 27 -88.41 -45.31 -28.07
CA ASP A 27 -88.51 -45.72 -26.69
C ASP A 27 -88.64 -44.50 -25.76
N GLU A 28 -89.85 -44.00 -25.50
CA GLU A 28 -90.21 -42.90 -24.60
C GLU A 28 -89.66 -43.01 -23.17
N ARG A 29 -89.04 -44.12 -22.78
CA ARG A 29 -88.46 -44.36 -21.48
C ARG A 29 -86.97 -44.01 -21.41
N ILE A 30 -86.28 -43.94 -22.53
CA ILE A 30 -84.82 -43.69 -22.63
C ILE A 30 -84.48 -42.19 -22.60
N ALA A 31 -85.31 -41.37 -23.22
CA ALA A 31 -85.10 -39.93 -23.31
C ALA A 31 -84.93 -39.23 -21.95
N PRO A 32 -85.82 -39.50 -20.93
CA PRO A 32 -85.70 -38.86 -19.59
C PRO A 32 -84.42 -39.29 -18.83
N ILE A 33 -83.97 -40.53 -19.04
CA ILE A 33 -82.77 -41.06 -18.36
C ILE A 33 -81.49 -40.40 -18.94
N ILE A 34 -81.47 -40.18 -20.24
CA ILE A 34 -80.37 -39.47 -20.89
C ILE A 34 -80.34 -37.98 -20.49
N GLU A 35 -81.50 -37.37 -20.34
CA GLU A 35 -81.59 -35.95 -19.92
C GLU A 35 -81.11 -35.77 -18.46
N GLN A 36 -81.43 -36.72 -17.60
CA GLN A 36 -80.98 -36.76 -16.22
C GLN A 36 -79.50 -37.02 -16.11
N LEU A 37 -78.91 -37.95 -16.89
CA LEU A 37 -77.49 -38.22 -16.99
C LEU A 37 -76.72 -36.99 -17.53
N ASN A 38 -77.25 -36.26 -18.49
CA ASN A 38 -76.66 -35.04 -19.02
C ASN A 38 -76.67 -33.92 -17.96
N THR A 39 -77.70 -33.82 -17.13
CA THR A 39 -77.75 -32.84 -16.05
C THR A 39 -76.73 -33.16 -14.95
N ASP A 40 -76.68 -34.43 -14.52
CA ASP A 40 -75.72 -34.88 -13.53
C ASP A 40 -74.25 -34.75 -13.97
N LEU A 41 -73.99 -35.01 -15.27
CA LEU A 41 -72.67 -34.76 -15.90
C LEU A 41 -72.30 -33.28 -15.93
N LYS A 42 -73.23 -32.42 -16.31
CA LYS A 42 -72.99 -30.97 -16.30
C LYS A 42 -72.71 -30.43 -14.92
N GLU A 43 -73.42 -30.91 -13.91
CA GLU A 43 -73.19 -30.52 -12.52
C GLU A 43 -71.82 -31.00 -12.00
N LYS A 44 -71.44 -32.24 -12.35
CA LYS A 44 -70.12 -32.78 -12.05
C LYS A 44 -68.98 -32.07 -12.70
N ILE A 45 -69.15 -31.66 -13.97
CA ILE A 45 -68.19 -30.82 -14.69
C ILE A 45 -68.02 -29.46 -14.02
N LYS A 46 -69.12 -28.84 -13.60
CA LYS A 46 -69.10 -27.57 -12.90
C LYS A 46 -68.35 -27.65 -11.56
N GLU A 47 -68.63 -28.69 -10.75
CA GLU A 47 -67.90 -28.95 -9.51
C GLU A 47 -66.36 -29.12 -9.73
N LEU A 48 -66.00 -29.86 -10.77
CA LEU A 48 -64.58 -30.09 -11.12
C LEU A 48 -63.90 -28.79 -11.59
N CYS A 49 -64.58 -27.94 -12.35
CA CYS A 49 -64.07 -26.63 -12.75
C CYS A 49 -63.86 -25.71 -11.53
N GLU A 50 -64.81 -25.63 -10.62
CA GLU A 50 -64.72 -24.82 -9.41
C GLU A 50 -63.59 -25.32 -8.49
N ARG A 51 -63.39 -26.63 -8.44
CA ARG A 51 -62.27 -27.22 -7.69
C ARG A 51 -60.91 -26.90 -8.30
N SER A 52 -60.81 -26.97 -9.65
CA SER A 52 -59.61 -26.63 -10.38
C SER A 52 -59.22 -25.14 -10.20
N GLU A 53 -60.17 -24.23 -10.25
CA GLU A 53 -59.93 -22.78 -9.99
C GLU A 53 -59.43 -22.55 -8.56
N LYS A 54 -59.95 -23.27 -7.57
CA LYS A 54 -59.46 -23.18 -6.19
C LYS A 54 -58.02 -23.69 -6.04
N GLU A 55 -57.68 -24.79 -6.72
CA GLU A 55 -56.34 -25.35 -6.71
C GLU A 55 -55.32 -24.39 -7.40
N ASP A 56 -55.72 -23.75 -8.54
CA ASP A 56 -54.87 -22.78 -9.20
C ASP A 56 -54.63 -21.51 -8.36
N ASN A 57 -55.67 -21.05 -7.66
CA ASN A 57 -55.51 -19.92 -6.72
C ASN A 57 -54.60 -20.23 -5.55
N ILE A 58 -54.63 -21.46 -5.01
CA ILE A 58 -53.73 -21.91 -3.96
C ILE A 58 -52.31 -21.99 -4.49
N LEU A 59 -52.09 -22.53 -5.68
CA LEU A 59 -50.76 -22.58 -6.33
C LEU A 59 -50.18 -21.19 -6.56
N LEU A 60 -50.99 -20.24 -7.01
CA LEU A 60 -50.58 -18.83 -7.19
C LEU A 60 -50.17 -18.23 -5.82
N GLY A 61 -50.98 -18.47 -4.78
CA GLY A 61 -50.66 -18.03 -3.42
C GLY A 61 -49.31 -18.60 -2.91
N LEU A 62 -49.04 -19.88 -3.13
CA LEU A 62 -47.80 -20.53 -2.74
C LEU A 62 -46.58 -19.98 -3.51
N ARG A 63 -46.72 -19.67 -4.81
CA ARG A 63 -45.69 -19.02 -5.58
C ARG A 63 -45.33 -17.65 -5.02
N ASN A 64 -46.35 -16.84 -4.73
CA ASN A 64 -46.18 -15.51 -4.15
C ASN A 64 -45.48 -15.57 -2.78
N LEU A 65 -45.84 -16.52 -1.91
CA LEU A 65 -45.19 -16.75 -0.62
C LEU A 65 -43.71 -17.14 -0.79
N LYS A 66 -43.39 -17.99 -1.76
CA LYS A 66 -42.02 -18.39 -2.07
C LYS A 66 -41.19 -17.19 -2.51
N GLU A 67 -41.73 -16.35 -3.39
CA GLU A 67 -41.04 -15.13 -3.86
C GLU A 67 -40.83 -14.15 -2.70
N GLN A 68 -41.81 -13.94 -1.85
CA GLN A 68 -41.69 -13.10 -0.66
C GLN A 68 -40.59 -13.60 0.28
N LYS A 69 -40.51 -14.90 0.51
CA LYS A 69 -39.47 -15.51 1.34
C LYS A 69 -38.08 -15.26 0.73
N MET A 70 -37.93 -15.51 -0.57
CA MET A 70 -36.67 -15.25 -1.27
C MET A 70 -36.28 -13.76 -1.22
N TRP A 71 -37.23 -12.85 -1.29
CA TRP A 71 -36.98 -11.43 -1.14
C TRP A 71 -36.51 -11.07 0.27
N LEU A 72 -37.13 -11.63 1.32
CA LEU A 72 -36.73 -11.43 2.70
C LEU A 72 -35.32 -11.96 2.98
N ASP A 73 -34.96 -13.13 2.48
CA ASP A 73 -33.66 -13.74 2.63
C ASP A 73 -32.57 -12.87 1.94
N ARG A 74 -32.89 -12.34 0.75
CA ARG A 74 -32.00 -11.39 0.03
C ARG A 74 -31.85 -10.08 0.79
N LYS A 75 -32.92 -9.55 1.34
CA LYS A 75 -32.90 -8.31 2.13
C LYS A 75 -32.03 -8.46 3.37
N GLU A 76 -32.14 -9.57 4.10
CA GLU A 76 -31.32 -9.87 5.28
C GLU A 76 -29.84 -10.01 4.90
N SER A 77 -29.54 -10.73 3.81
CA SER A 77 -28.17 -10.86 3.31
C SER A 77 -27.58 -9.50 2.90
N CYS A 78 -28.35 -8.66 2.23
CA CYS A 78 -27.93 -7.31 1.84
C CYS A 78 -27.66 -6.44 3.07
N GLN A 79 -28.48 -6.54 4.11
CA GLN A 79 -28.28 -5.82 5.37
C GLN A 79 -26.97 -6.23 6.06
N LYS A 80 -26.70 -7.53 6.16
CA LYS A 80 -25.44 -8.06 6.72
C LYS A 80 -24.21 -7.58 5.93
N GLN A 81 -24.33 -7.51 4.59
CA GLN A 81 -23.25 -6.99 3.76
C GLN A 81 -23.01 -5.49 3.98
N LYS A 82 -24.06 -4.70 4.15
CA LYS A 82 -23.94 -3.27 4.48
C LYS A 82 -23.23 -3.03 5.79
N GLU A 83 -23.63 -3.75 6.83
CA GLU A 83 -22.99 -3.66 8.16
C GLU A 83 -21.49 -4.04 8.09
N ARG A 84 -21.16 -5.05 7.29
CA ARG A 84 -19.77 -5.45 7.06
C ARG A 84 -18.97 -4.37 6.31
N LEU A 85 -19.57 -3.71 5.31
CA LEU A 85 -18.95 -2.60 4.60
C LEU A 85 -18.67 -1.43 5.54
N GLU A 86 -19.65 -1.02 6.34
CA GLU A 86 -19.47 0.07 7.32
C GLU A 86 -18.34 -0.25 8.33
N LEU A 87 -18.22 -1.50 8.75
CA LEU A 87 -17.13 -1.92 9.63
C LEU A 87 -15.76 -1.85 8.92
N LEU A 88 -15.72 -2.25 7.65
CA LEU A 88 -14.51 -2.17 6.84
C LEU A 88 -14.09 -0.73 6.57
N ASP A 89 -15.04 0.15 6.28
CA ASP A 89 -14.78 1.59 6.08
C ASP A 89 -14.20 2.22 7.34
N LYS A 90 -14.75 1.95 8.50
CA LYS A 90 -14.20 2.41 9.79
C LYS A 90 -12.78 1.88 10.06
N ARG A 91 -12.49 0.64 9.65
CA ARG A 91 -11.14 0.08 9.78
C ARG A 91 -10.16 0.73 8.80
N LEU A 92 -10.61 1.01 7.57
CA LEU A 92 -9.81 1.70 6.55
C LEU A 92 -9.44 3.12 7.00
N GLU A 93 -10.39 3.84 7.58
CA GLU A 93 -10.15 5.18 8.14
C GLU A 93 -9.08 5.14 9.25
N LYS A 94 -9.21 4.25 10.23
CA LYS A 94 -8.21 4.07 11.30
C LYS A 94 -6.83 3.65 10.78
N LEU A 95 -6.78 2.80 9.76
CA LEU A 95 -5.51 2.44 9.11
C LEU A 95 -4.90 3.62 8.37
N GLY A 96 -5.72 4.47 7.75
CA GLY A 96 -5.29 5.72 7.13
C GLY A 96 -4.66 6.68 8.14
N GLU A 97 -5.32 6.90 9.27
CA GLU A 97 -4.79 7.71 10.37
C GLU A 97 -3.47 7.18 10.92
N SER A 98 -3.41 5.87 11.19
CA SER A 98 -2.20 5.21 11.68
C SER A 98 -1.05 5.32 10.68
N LYS A 99 -1.34 5.18 9.39
CA LYS A 99 -0.37 5.34 8.32
C LYS A 99 0.19 6.77 8.26
N ASN A 100 -0.67 7.77 8.34
CA ASN A 100 -0.26 9.18 8.33
C ASN A 100 0.63 9.49 9.55
N TYR A 101 0.24 9.01 10.72
CA TYR A 101 1.05 9.17 11.93
C TYR A 101 2.46 8.56 11.79
N VAL A 102 2.56 7.34 11.24
CA VAL A 102 3.86 6.69 11.00
C VAL A 102 4.67 7.45 9.95
N GLU A 103 4.03 7.96 8.90
CA GLU A 103 4.71 8.76 7.88
C GLU A 103 5.27 10.07 8.47
N GLU A 104 4.50 10.78 9.27
CA GLU A 104 4.95 11.99 9.98
C GLU A 104 6.10 11.68 10.94
N PHE A 105 5.98 10.61 11.73
CA PHE A 105 7.05 10.16 12.62
C PHE A 105 8.34 9.85 11.87
N ILE A 106 8.27 9.18 10.71
CA ILE A 106 9.47 8.89 9.90
C ILE A 106 10.08 10.19 9.36
N VAL A 107 9.27 11.14 8.89
CA VAL A 107 9.76 12.44 8.41
C VAL A 107 10.48 13.18 9.54
N GLU A 108 9.88 13.26 10.71
CA GLU A 108 10.47 13.92 11.88
C GLU A 108 11.80 13.26 12.30
N ARG A 109 11.81 11.92 12.41
CA ARG A 109 13.03 11.16 12.72
C ARG A 109 14.11 11.27 11.67
N THR A 110 13.74 11.37 10.40
CA THR A 110 14.71 11.57 9.32
C THR A 110 15.35 12.97 9.41
N ASN A 111 14.56 13.99 9.71
CA ASN A 111 15.07 15.35 9.89
C ASN A 111 15.97 15.45 11.13
N GLU A 112 15.63 14.81 12.23
CA GLU A 112 16.49 14.72 13.40
C GLU A 112 17.79 13.96 13.11
N TYR A 113 17.69 12.86 12.34
CA TYR A 113 18.84 12.03 11.98
C TYR A 113 19.84 12.78 11.09
N PHE A 114 19.35 13.51 10.09
CA PHE A 114 20.15 14.35 9.23
C PHE A 114 20.13 15.79 9.75
N ASN A 115 20.94 16.06 10.75
CA ASN A 115 21.09 17.41 11.28
C ASN A 115 21.76 18.31 10.22
N SER A 116 20.93 18.97 9.42
CA SER A 116 21.40 19.83 8.32
C SER A 116 22.34 20.94 8.78
N ASP A 117 22.18 21.45 10.00
CA ASP A 117 23.03 22.53 10.53
C ASP A 117 24.47 22.06 10.74
N ILE A 118 24.66 20.91 11.35
CA ILE A 118 26.00 20.34 11.55
C ILE A 118 26.62 19.96 10.22
N ILE A 119 25.83 19.35 9.32
CA ILE A 119 26.31 19.01 7.97
C ILE A 119 26.78 20.27 7.25
N ASN A 120 26.00 21.35 7.26
CA ASN A 120 26.36 22.63 6.64
C ASN A 120 27.58 23.27 7.27
N GLN A 121 27.73 23.19 8.59
CA GLN A 121 28.93 23.68 9.28
C GLN A 121 30.19 22.95 8.82
N ILE A 122 30.13 21.62 8.70
CA ILE A 122 31.25 20.80 8.24
C ILE A 122 31.54 21.05 6.77
N TYR A 123 30.50 21.06 5.92
CA TYR A 123 30.61 21.30 4.48
C TYR A 123 31.27 22.66 4.17
N ASN A 124 30.83 23.70 4.86
CA ASN A 124 31.40 25.04 4.69
C ASN A 124 32.83 25.18 5.19
N LYS A 125 33.30 24.29 6.07
CA LYS A 125 34.69 24.25 6.52
C LYS A 125 35.63 23.55 5.53
N ILE A 126 35.13 22.51 4.83
CA ILE A 126 35.96 21.71 3.90
C ILE A 126 36.04 22.35 2.54
N ASP A 127 34.92 22.44 1.84
CA ASP A 127 34.86 22.99 0.47
C ASP A 127 33.41 23.33 0.10
N PRO A 128 32.94 24.52 0.45
CA PRO A 128 31.65 24.94 -0.04
C PRO A 128 31.66 25.18 -1.53
N HIS A 129 30.70 24.61 -2.25
CA HIS A 129 30.53 25.02 -3.66
C HIS A 129 30.29 26.53 -3.74
N PRO A 130 30.87 27.25 -4.73
CA PRO A 130 30.81 28.72 -4.80
C PRO A 130 29.40 29.31 -4.69
N THR A 131 28.39 28.64 -5.24
CA THR A 131 27.00 29.09 -5.27
C THR A 131 26.11 28.25 -4.39
N MET A 132 26.25 26.91 -4.35
CA MET A 132 25.42 25.97 -3.64
C MET A 132 26.04 25.61 -2.30
N LYS A 133 25.90 26.47 -1.32
CA LYS A 133 26.60 26.39 -0.03
C LYS A 133 25.82 25.61 1.03
N HIS A 134 24.55 25.36 0.79
CA HIS A 134 23.66 24.77 1.78
C HIS A 134 23.14 23.42 1.33
N ILE A 135 22.97 22.52 2.28
CA ILE A 135 22.48 21.15 2.08
C ILE A 135 21.20 20.99 2.87
N LYS A 136 20.16 20.40 2.24
CA LYS A 136 18.87 20.12 2.86
C LYS A 136 18.41 18.71 2.52
N PHE A 137 17.85 18.03 3.51
CA PHE A 137 17.20 16.74 3.33
C PHE A 137 15.70 16.94 3.27
N ILE A 138 15.07 16.44 2.22
CA ILE A 138 13.62 16.51 2.05
C ILE A 138 13.09 15.10 1.91
N THR A 139 12.29 14.69 2.89
CA THR A 139 11.58 13.42 2.84
C THR A 139 10.20 13.66 2.23
N SER A 140 9.96 13.06 1.08
CA SER A 140 8.69 13.14 0.35
C SER A 140 8.08 11.77 0.12
N LYS A 141 6.74 11.75 -0.02
CA LYS A 141 5.98 10.56 -0.35
C LYS A 141 5.89 10.41 -1.86
N ASP A 142 6.33 9.27 -2.36
CA ASP A 142 6.15 8.83 -3.74
C ASP A 142 5.18 7.64 -3.80
N LYS A 143 4.74 7.25 -5.00
CA LYS A 143 3.88 6.07 -5.23
C LYS A 143 4.44 4.77 -4.65
N LYS A 144 5.75 4.70 -4.45
CA LYS A 144 6.49 3.55 -3.90
C LYS A 144 6.79 3.65 -2.39
N GLY A 145 6.39 4.73 -1.72
CA GLY A 145 6.62 4.97 -0.29
C GLY A 145 7.35 6.29 -0.01
N LEU A 146 7.92 6.39 1.19
CA LEU A 146 8.71 7.54 1.60
C LEU A 146 10.11 7.46 0.99
N LYS A 147 10.59 8.59 0.47
CA LYS A 147 11.96 8.76 -0.05
C LYS A 147 12.56 10.03 0.50
N THR A 148 13.80 9.95 0.94
CA THR A 148 14.60 11.10 1.34
C THR A 148 15.49 11.51 0.17
N HIS A 149 15.39 12.75 -0.23
CA HIS A 149 16.20 13.37 -1.26
C HIS A 149 17.14 14.37 -0.63
N ILE A 150 18.35 14.44 -1.17
CA ILE A 150 19.36 15.43 -0.80
C ILE A 150 19.31 16.53 -1.85
N TYR A 151 19.23 17.76 -1.37
CA TYR A 151 19.30 18.96 -2.21
C TYR A 151 20.40 19.86 -1.68
N THR A 152 21.02 20.55 -2.61
CA THR A 152 21.87 21.70 -2.32
C THR A 152 21.18 22.94 -2.86
N TYR A 153 21.37 24.06 -2.19
CA TYR A 153 20.72 25.32 -2.54
C TYR A 153 21.65 26.51 -2.27
N ASP A 154 21.34 27.62 -2.92
CA ASP A 154 22.04 28.88 -2.78
C ASP A 154 21.54 29.69 -1.57
N ASP A 155 22.17 30.82 -1.32
CA ASP A 155 21.81 31.73 -0.22
C ASP A 155 20.38 32.32 -0.37
N SER A 156 19.76 32.25 -1.56
CA SER A 156 18.39 32.73 -1.82
C SER A 156 17.31 31.69 -1.57
N GLU A 157 17.68 30.43 -1.42
CA GLU A 157 16.79 29.26 -1.39
C GLU A 157 15.91 29.04 -2.64
N GLU A 158 16.11 29.84 -3.70
CA GLU A 158 15.32 29.74 -4.92
C GLU A 158 15.78 28.60 -5.84
N ASN A 159 17.06 28.28 -5.78
CA ASN A 159 17.66 27.27 -6.64
C ASN A 159 18.01 26.01 -5.84
N MET A 160 17.11 25.04 -5.85
CA MET A 160 17.36 23.73 -5.23
C MET A 160 17.68 22.70 -6.30
N MET A 161 18.83 22.07 -6.21
CA MET A 161 19.28 21.06 -7.18
C MET A 161 19.77 19.78 -6.49
N SER A 162 19.60 18.65 -7.17
CA SER A 162 20.18 17.39 -6.68
C SER A 162 21.70 17.42 -6.87
N PRO A 163 22.49 17.15 -5.81
CA PRO A 163 23.96 17.19 -5.86
C PRO A 163 24.57 16.36 -7.00
N VAL A 164 24.00 15.20 -7.26
CA VAL A 164 24.50 14.25 -8.27
C VAL A 164 24.47 14.81 -9.70
N LEU A 165 23.64 15.81 -9.96
CA LEU A 165 23.46 16.35 -11.31
C LEU A 165 24.55 17.38 -11.69
N TYR A 166 25.22 18.01 -10.72
CA TYR A 166 26.13 19.11 -11.03
C TYR A 166 27.42 19.15 -10.18
N LEU A 167 27.45 18.45 -9.03
CA LEU A 167 28.68 18.35 -8.25
C LEU A 167 29.67 17.39 -8.93
N SER A 168 30.95 17.73 -8.85
CA SER A 168 32.01 16.83 -9.25
C SER A 168 32.11 15.62 -8.33
N SER A 169 32.79 14.57 -8.77
CA SER A 169 32.98 13.36 -7.92
C SER A 169 33.66 13.69 -6.59
N ALA A 170 34.59 14.61 -6.58
CA ALA A 170 35.24 15.10 -5.36
C ALA A 170 34.27 15.78 -4.42
N GLN A 171 33.42 16.67 -4.92
CA GLN A 171 32.40 17.36 -4.12
C GLN A 171 31.32 16.42 -3.58
N VAL A 172 30.95 15.40 -4.34
CA VAL A 172 30.02 14.35 -3.85
C VAL A 172 30.65 13.54 -2.73
N ASN A 173 31.95 13.24 -2.80
CA ASN A 173 32.67 12.56 -1.74
C ASN A 173 32.78 13.43 -0.49
N ILE A 174 33.08 14.71 -0.65
CA ILE A 174 33.07 15.68 0.46
C ILE A 174 31.70 15.72 1.13
N LEU A 175 30.62 15.82 0.35
CA LEU A 175 29.26 15.81 0.88
C LEU A 175 28.97 14.51 1.67
N SER A 176 29.38 13.36 1.14
CA SER A 176 29.20 12.07 1.82
C SER A 176 29.97 12.01 3.13
N LEU A 177 31.20 12.55 3.14
CA LEU A 177 32.03 12.66 4.34
C LEU A 177 31.41 13.60 5.38
N CYS A 178 30.85 14.74 4.96
CA CYS A 178 30.14 15.66 5.85
C CYS A 178 28.92 15.03 6.50
N ILE A 179 28.13 14.26 5.74
CA ILE A 179 26.97 13.51 6.26
C ILE A 179 27.44 12.48 7.30
N PHE A 180 28.46 11.70 6.99
CA PHE A 180 29.02 10.71 7.90
C PHE A 180 29.51 11.35 9.21
N LEU A 181 30.36 12.39 9.11
CA LEU A 181 30.91 13.07 10.28
C LEU A 181 29.83 13.74 11.12
N SER A 182 28.85 14.40 10.48
CA SER A 182 27.72 15.00 11.19
C SER A 182 26.97 13.96 12.01
N LYS A 183 26.74 12.78 11.44
CA LYS A 183 26.08 11.68 12.15
C LYS A 183 26.87 11.23 13.37
N VAL A 184 28.15 10.93 13.17
CA VAL A 184 29.04 10.46 14.25
C VAL A 184 29.19 11.49 15.35
N LEU A 185 29.28 12.77 15.01
CA LEU A 185 29.44 13.86 15.97
C LEU A 185 28.14 14.20 16.72
N SER A 186 26.98 13.98 16.10
CA SER A 186 25.66 14.19 16.71
C SER A 186 25.31 13.12 17.76
N GLU A 187 25.91 11.94 17.71
CA GLU A 187 25.65 10.87 18.64
C GLU A 187 26.29 11.13 20.01
N LYS A 188 25.43 11.46 21.00
CA LYS A 188 25.86 11.76 22.37
C LYS A 188 26.07 10.54 23.27
N ASN A 189 25.49 9.39 22.92
CA ASN A 189 25.45 8.18 23.77
C ASN A 189 26.24 7.00 23.18
N THR A 190 27.40 7.26 22.60
CA THR A 190 28.24 6.18 22.07
C THR A 190 29.16 5.61 23.18
N THR A 191 29.14 4.29 23.30
CA THR A 191 30.07 3.56 24.17
C THR A 191 31.52 3.71 23.70
N PHE A 192 31.73 3.94 22.40
CA PHE A 192 33.04 4.11 21.78
C PHE A 192 33.22 5.58 21.33
N ASN A 193 34.28 6.17 21.77
CA ASN A 193 34.67 7.53 21.41
C ASN A 193 35.64 7.58 20.21
N THR A 194 35.61 6.55 19.36
CA THR A 194 36.55 6.34 18.26
C THR A 194 35.84 6.35 16.91
N ILE A 195 36.38 7.10 15.96
CA ILE A 195 35.91 7.19 14.56
C ILE A 195 36.93 6.42 13.70
N PHE A 196 36.43 5.46 12.93
CA PHE A 196 37.23 4.71 11.96
C PHE A 196 36.90 5.18 10.55
N MET A 197 37.94 5.48 9.79
CA MET A 197 37.80 5.88 8.38
C MET A 197 38.81 5.12 7.53
N ASP A 198 38.32 4.49 6.47
CA ASP A 198 39.16 3.80 5.50
C ASP A 198 39.23 4.64 4.23
N ASP A 199 40.42 5.13 3.92
CA ASP A 199 40.75 5.96 2.75
C ASP A 199 39.73 7.10 2.46
N PRO A 200 39.48 8.00 3.42
CA PRO A 200 38.38 8.97 3.34
C PRO A 200 38.59 10.08 2.31
N ILE A 201 39.76 10.14 1.67
CA ILE A 201 40.23 11.29 0.90
C ILE A 201 40.19 11.07 -0.61
N GLN A 202 39.48 10.07 -1.11
CA GLN A 202 39.42 9.81 -2.55
C GLN A 202 38.93 11.05 -3.30
N HIS A 203 39.74 11.47 -4.30
CA HIS A 203 39.47 12.62 -5.18
C HIS A 203 39.50 14.01 -4.52
N LEU A 204 40.02 14.17 -3.29
CA LEU A 204 40.23 15.49 -2.70
C LEU A 204 41.47 16.17 -3.32
N ASP A 205 41.34 17.44 -3.60
CA ASP A 205 42.48 18.27 -3.99
C ASP A 205 43.28 18.73 -2.77
N GLY A 206 44.43 19.36 -3.00
CA GLY A 206 45.34 19.74 -1.93
C GLY A 206 44.76 20.76 -0.93
N ILE A 207 43.87 21.64 -1.36
CA ILE A 207 43.23 22.65 -0.50
C ILE A 207 42.20 21.97 0.39
N ASN A 208 41.36 21.14 -0.18
CA ASN A 208 40.34 20.38 0.54
C ASN A 208 40.94 19.38 1.52
N LEU A 209 42.09 18.84 1.17
CA LEU A 209 42.88 17.97 2.02
C LEU A 209 43.35 18.68 3.29
N LEU A 210 43.86 19.91 3.17
CA LEU A 210 44.28 20.74 4.30
C LEU A 210 43.08 21.09 5.19
N ALA A 211 41.96 21.50 4.62
CA ALA A 211 40.73 21.79 5.35
C ALA A 211 40.21 20.57 6.09
N PHE A 212 40.28 19.39 5.47
CA PHE A 212 39.94 18.12 6.13
C PHE A 212 40.85 17.81 7.31
N ILE A 213 42.16 18.00 7.19
CA ILE A 213 43.11 17.82 8.31
C ILE A 213 42.79 18.79 9.47
N ASP A 214 42.47 20.04 9.17
CA ASP A 214 42.09 21.02 10.20
C ASP A 214 40.78 20.63 10.88
N LEU A 215 39.84 20.03 10.16
CA LEU A 215 38.64 19.43 10.77
C LEU A 215 38.96 18.26 11.67
N LEU A 216 39.83 17.33 11.24
CA LEU A 216 40.29 16.22 12.07
C LEU A 216 40.95 16.67 13.37
N ARG A 217 41.75 17.76 13.28
CA ARG A 217 42.36 18.39 14.44
C ARG A 217 41.30 18.91 15.41
N THR A 218 40.31 19.67 14.91
CA THR A 218 39.20 20.17 15.73
C THR A 218 38.44 19.02 16.42
N ILE A 219 38.14 17.94 15.70
CA ILE A 219 37.43 16.77 16.26
C ILE A 219 38.26 16.10 17.37
N THR A 220 39.55 16.01 17.19
CA THR A 220 40.42 15.35 18.21
C THR A 220 40.68 16.24 19.41
N THR A 221 40.97 17.52 19.20
CA THR A 221 41.39 18.43 20.29
C THR A 221 40.20 19.03 21.04
N GLU A 222 39.17 19.47 20.35
CA GLU A 222 38.03 20.17 20.96
C GLU A 222 36.88 19.21 21.37
N MET A 223 36.65 18.17 20.57
CA MET A 223 35.59 17.21 20.85
C MET A 223 36.10 15.94 21.59
N GLY A 224 37.39 15.80 21.74
CA GLY A 224 38.00 14.67 22.44
C GLY A 224 37.77 13.30 21.82
N ARG A 225 37.50 13.25 20.51
CA ARG A 225 37.26 11.99 19.78
C ARG A 225 38.59 11.39 19.32
N GLN A 226 38.74 10.08 19.47
CA GLN A 226 39.82 9.38 18.80
C GLN A 226 39.48 9.09 17.35
N ILE A 227 40.44 9.32 16.44
CA ILE A 227 40.28 9.02 15.02
C ILE A 227 41.34 8.02 14.59
N ILE A 228 40.92 6.98 13.88
CA ILE A 228 41.79 5.99 13.25
C ILE A 228 41.53 6.03 11.75
N ILE A 229 42.56 6.33 10.98
CA ILE A 229 42.47 6.43 9.53
C ILE A 229 43.44 5.43 8.91
N SER A 230 42.96 4.64 7.95
CA SER A 230 43.79 3.95 6.98
C SER A 230 43.83 4.70 5.68
N THR A 231 44.98 4.75 5.02
CA THR A 231 45.12 5.37 3.70
C THR A 231 46.24 4.74 2.90
N HIS A 232 46.10 4.69 1.60
CA HIS A 232 47.16 4.31 0.67
C HIS A 232 47.80 5.53 -0.01
N ASN A 233 47.33 6.74 0.31
CA ASN A 233 47.88 7.96 -0.25
C ASN A 233 49.05 8.48 0.56
N GLU A 234 50.29 8.33 -0.01
CA GLU A 234 51.54 8.75 0.62
C GLU A 234 51.56 10.27 0.88
N HIS A 235 51.04 11.08 -0.04
CA HIS A 235 51.01 12.52 0.13
C HIS A 235 50.16 12.96 1.33
N PHE A 236 49.00 12.35 1.49
CA PHE A 236 48.15 12.60 2.66
C PHE A 236 48.81 12.15 3.96
N TYR A 237 49.44 10.99 3.94
CA TYR A 237 50.12 10.47 5.08
C TYR A 237 51.25 11.38 5.56
N GLU A 238 52.10 11.85 4.64
CA GLU A 238 53.17 12.79 4.96
C GLU A 238 52.64 14.17 5.40
N LEU A 239 51.56 14.64 4.80
CA LEU A 239 50.91 15.89 5.20
C LEU A 239 50.32 15.79 6.62
N LEU A 240 49.70 14.65 6.95
CA LEU A 240 49.24 14.38 8.32
C LEU A 240 50.38 14.39 9.32
N LYS A 241 51.51 13.77 9.02
CA LYS A 241 52.70 13.78 9.92
C LYS A 241 53.14 15.21 10.22
N VAL A 242 53.19 16.07 9.23
CA VAL A 242 53.56 17.45 9.40
C VAL A 242 52.54 18.30 10.16
N LYS A 243 51.25 18.06 9.87
CA LYS A 243 50.16 18.88 10.44
C LYS A 243 49.63 18.39 11.79
N MET A 244 49.86 17.13 12.10
CA MET A 244 49.46 16.45 13.33
C MET A 244 50.69 15.85 14.03
N ASP A 245 51.76 16.66 14.06
CA ASP A 245 53.01 16.24 14.68
C ASP A 245 52.83 15.76 16.12
N ALA A 246 53.46 14.63 16.43
CA ALA A 246 53.32 13.99 17.74
C ALA A 246 53.83 14.84 18.89
N ASP A 247 54.70 15.81 18.63
CA ASP A 247 55.20 16.74 19.68
C ASP A 247 54.11 17.74 20.14
N TYR A 248 53.07 17.98 19.31
CA TYR A 248 52.00 18.95 19.59
C TYR A 248 50.64 18.31 19.73
N TYR A 249 50.43 17.15 19.10
CA TYR A 249 49.14 16.46 19.06
C TYR A 249 49.29 15.00 19.50
N PRO A 250 48.33 14.41 20.19
CA PRO A 250 48.35 12.98 20.55
C PRO A 250 48.12 12.10 19.31
N SER A 251 49.12 12.07 18.43
CA SER A 251 49.08 11.33 17.16
C SER A 251 50.08 10.18 17.14
N LYS A 252 49.74 9.11 16.41
CA LYS A 252 50.61 7.98 16.15
C LYS A 252 50.48 7.55 14.69
N PHE A 253 51.60 7.45 14.03
CA PHE A 253 51.70 7.04 12.63
C PHE A 253 52.28 5.61 12.57
N ILE A 254 51.63 4.75 11.80
CA ILE A 254 52.00 3.36 11.60
C ILE A 254 52.11 3.11 10.10
N GLU A 255 53.26 2.66 9.67
CA GLU A 255 53.49 2.29 8.26
C GLU A 255 53.46 0.76 8.14
N LEU A 256 52.59 0.27 7.25
CA LEU A 256 52.48 -1.15 6.95
C LEU A 256 53.38 -1.53 5.77
N GLY A 257 54.26 -2.49 5.96
CA GLY A 257 55.07 -3.04 4.89
C GLY A 257 54.35 -4.10 4.07
N SER A 258 55.08 -4.81 3.26
CA SER A 258 54.57 -5.96 2.53
C SER A 258 53.93 -6.98 3.48
N ALA A 259 52.81 -7.56 3.10
CA ALA A 259 52.05 -8.55 3.88
C ALA A 259 51.56 -8.06 5.27
N GLY A 260 51.38 -6.72 5.46
CA GLY A 260 50.79 -6.16 6.69
C GLY A 260 51.74 -6.17 7.91
N VAL A 261 53.02 -6.34 7.69
CA VAL A 261 54.05 -6.23 8.77
C VAL A 261 54.29 -4.75 9.05
N ILE A 262 54.25 -4.35 10.31
CA ILE A 262 54.60 -2.99 10.75
C ILE A 262 56.10 -2.78 10.51
N LYS A 263 56.44 -1.70 9.82
CA LYS A 263 57.83 -1.26 9.63
C LYS A 263 58.35 -0.49 10.84
#